data_9b43f6c3c08c5b87f1fe04ed76d42110
#
_entry.id   9b43f6c3c08c5b87f1fe04ed76d42110
#
_cell.length_a   1.000
_cell.length_b   1.000
_cell.length_c   1.000
_cell.angle_alpha   90.00
_cell.angle_beta   90.00
_cell.angle_gamma   90.00
#
_symmetry.space_group_name_H-M   'P 1'
#
loop_
_entity.id
_entity.type
_entity.pdbx_description
1 polymer ?
#
loop_
_entity_poly.entity_id
_entity_poly.type
_entity_poly.pdbx_seq_one_letter_code
_entity_poly.pdbx_strand_id
1 'polypeptide(L)'
;MNDVLPGISGTWRHVEEVVRDVVEAFGYSEIRLPLLEYTELFRRSIGEVTDIVEKEMYTFEDRNGESLTLRPEATAGVVRAGITNGLLYNQRQKLWTAGPMFRYEKPQQGRYRQFHQIDVEAMGFEGPDVDAELILMCRRLWGRLNIPRVALQINSLGNPETRRTYRSELVRYFSAAKDRLDEDSLRRLEQNPLRILDSKNPDMHELVAGAPVMLDYLDDESARHFEELKSLLGAAKLSYTVNPRLVRGLDYYNRTVFEWVTDALGSQGAVCSGGRYDGLVEKLGGRPVPAVGWAMGVERLVALYEICGNEAPGRNPDVYIVAVGAPAVRRGLELAEKLRDELGTLRFEMNLGDGSFKAQLKRADRSGATYAVILGDEEVRDNRASLKPLRSSGDQVSVPFDSLASVLAGRITPTVARTGDFAESTDKRQ
;
A
#
# COMPACT_ATOMS: atom_id res chain seq x y z
N MET A 1 4.55 -4.44 17.01
CA MET A 1 3.16 -4.06 16.70
C MET A 1 2.97 -2.66 17.26
N ASN A 2 2.45 -1.75 16.45
CA ASN A 2 2.29 -0.34 16.84
C ASN A 2 0.87 0.10 16.51
N ASP A 3 0.33 1.02 17.33
CA ASP A 3 -0.97 1.63 17.08
C ASP A 3 -0.82 2.75 16.04
N VAL A 4 -1.83 2.89 15.18
CA VAL A 4 -1.98 4.03 14.27
C VAL A 4 -2.91 5.05 14.94
N LEU A 5 -2.30 6.06 15.56
CA LEU A 5 -3.01 7.03 16.36
C LEU A 5 -3.76 8.08 15.51
N PRO A 6 -4.78 8.79 16.06
CA PRO A 6 -5.56 9.80 15.33
C PRO A 6 -4.71 10.86 14.60
N GLY A 7 -3.54 11.22 15.13
CA GLY A 7 -2.65 12.20 14.50
C GLY A 7 -2.09 11.76 13.15
N ILE A 8 -1.97 10.45 12.89
CA ILE A 8 -1.43 9.90 11.63
C ILE A 8 -2.48 9.11 10.83
N SER A 9 -3.56 8.65 11.46
CA SER A 9 -4.58 7.84 10.79
C SER A 9 -5.26 8.54 9.60
N GLY A 10 -5.24 9.87 9.59
CA GLY A 10 -5.69 10.68 8.46
C GLY A 10 -4.83 10.48 7.22
N THR A 11 -3.50 10.48 7.39
CA THR A 11 -2.52 10.21 6.32
C THR A 11 -2.67 8.78 5.79
N TRP A 12 -2.80 7.80 6.69
CA TRP A 12 -3.05 6.40 6.32
C TRP A 12 -4.25 6.26 5.40
N ARG A 13 -5.39 6.79 5.84
CA ARG A 13 -6.63 6.72 5.06
C ARG A 13 -6.52 7.40 3.71
N HIS A 14 -5.90 8.56 3.64
CA HIS A 14 -5.69 9.26 2.38
C HIS A 14 -4.85 8.43 1.41
N VAL A 15 -3.75 7.85 1.89
CA VAL A 15 -2.88 6.99 1.09
C VAL A 15 -3.63 5.75 0.60
N GLU A 16 -4.38 5.07 1.48
CA GLU A 16 -5.19 3.90 1.14
C GLU A 16 -6.31 4.24 0.14
N GLU A 17 -6.98 5.39 0.30
CA GLU A 17 -8.00 5.88 -0.63
C GLU A 17 -7.40 6.13 -2.03
N VAL A 18 -6.24 6.78 -2.12
CA VAL A 18 -5.57 7.02 -3.41
C VAL A 18 -5.15 5.71 -4.08
N VAL A 19 -4.63 4.75 -3.31
CA VAL A 19 -4.26 3.43 -3.88
C VAL A 19 -5.49 2.71 -4.38
N ARG A 20 -6.58 2.66 -3.61
CA ARG A 20 -7.85 2.06 -4.03
C ARG A 20 -8.34 2.66 -5.33
N ASP A 21 -8.46 3.99 -5.39
CA ASP A 21 -8.92 4.70 -6.59
C ASP A 21 -8.10 4.34 -7.83
N VAL A 22 -6.78 4.20 -7.68
CA VAL A 22 -5.91 3.85 -8.80
C VAL A 22 -6.12 2.40 -9.22
N VAL A 23 -6.09 1.44 -8.29
CA VAL A 23 -6.21 0.02 -8.66
C VAL A 23 -7.59 -0.30 -9.26
N GLU A 24 -8.66 0.32 -8.73
CA GLU A 24 -10.01 0.18 -9.28
C GLU A 24 -10.15 0.83 -10.66
N ALA A 25 -9.46 1.95 -10.91
CA ALA A 25 -9.43 2.58 -12.25
C ALA A 25 -8.72 1.72 -13.31
N PHE A 26 -7.88 0.75 -12.92
CA PHE A 26 -7.31 -0.27 -13.80
C PHE A 26 -8.20 -1.53 -13.92
N GLY A 27 -9.37 -1.53 -13.30
CA GLY A 27 -10.35 -2.63 -13.37
C GLY A 27 -10.06 -3.78 -12.41
N TYR A 28 -9.31 -3.55 -11.33
CA TYR A 28 -9.09 -4.54 -10.29
C TYR A 28 -10.21 -4.48 -9.26
N SER A 29 -10.72 -5.65 -8.85
CA SER A 29 -11.78 -5.80 -7.86
C SER A 29 -11.21 -6.20 -6.50
N GLU A 30 -11.77 -5.66 -5.42
CA GLU A 30 -11.35 -6.02 -4.06
C GLU A 30 -11.73 -7.46 -3.72
N ILE A 31 -10.79 -8.19 -3.12
CA ILE A 31 -11.04 -9.47 -2.44
C ILE A 31 -10.58 -9.37 -0.99
N ARG A 32 -11.37 -9.89 -0.07
CA ARG A 32 -11.04 -9.93 1.36
C ARG A 32 -10.75 -11.35 1.80
N LEU A 33 -9.59 -11.54 2.40
CA LEU A 33 -9.06 -12.85 2.77
C LEU A 33 -9.07 -13.02 4.30
N PRO A 34 -9.19 -14.25 4.81
CA PRO A 34 -8.94 -14.55 6.22
C PRO A 34 -7.54 -14.13 6.66
N LEU A 35 -7.39 -13.80 7.93
CA LEU A 35 -6.07 -13.56 8.55
C LEU A 35 -5.36 -14.86 8.92
N LEU A 36 -6.13 -15.89 9.19
CA LEU A 36 -5.66 -17.24 9.54
C LEU A 36 -5.87 -18.17 8.36
N GLU A 37 -4.84 -18.92 8.06
CA GLU A 37 -4.85 -19.96 7.02
C GLU A 37 -4.19 -21.23 7.58
N TYR A 38 -4.43 -22.38 6.95
CA TYR A 38 -3.68 -23.57 7.23
C TYR A 38 -2.19 -23.35 6.93
N THR A 39 -1.32 -23.75 7.84
CA THR A 39 0.14 -23.57 7.73
C THR A 39 0.69 -24.16 6.42
N GLU A 40 0.11 -25.26 5.97
CA GLU A 40 0.49 -25.94 4.75
C GLU A 40 0.34 -25.06 3.49
N LEU A 41 -0.60 -24.13 3.46
CA LEU A 41 -0.75 -23.16 2.38
C LEU A 41 0.55 -22.40 2.15
N PHE A 42 1.13 -21.88 3.23
CA PHE A 42 2.35 -21.06 3.14
C PHE A 42 3.61 -21.90 2.91
N ARG A 43 3.70 -23.09 3.51
CA ARG A 43 4.81 -24.01 3.22
C ARG A 43 4.87 -24.39 1.75
N ARG A 44 3.73 -24.74 1.18
CA ARG A 44 3.63 -25.09 -0.25
C ARG A 44 3.84 -23.92 -1.17
N SER A 45 3.36 -22.71 -0.85
CA SER A 45 3.48 -21.55 -1.74
C SER A 45 4.85 -20.92 -1.68
N ILE A 46 5.28 -20.49 -0.49
CA ILE A 46 6.47 -19.64 -0.27
C ILE A 46 7.78 -20.43 -0.51
N GLY A 47 7.79 -21.71 -0.16
CA GLY A 47 8.97 -22.58 -0.18
C GLY A 47 9.50 -22.84 1.24
N GLU A 48 9.76 -24.12 1.53
CA GLU A 48 10.15 -24.60 2.88
C GLU A 48 11.46 -23.98 3.38
N VAL A 49 12.35 -23.58 2.48
CA VAL A 49 13.72 -23.09 2.74
C VAL A 49 13.80 -21.56 2.69
N THR A 50 12.71 -20.88 2.96
CA THR A 50 12.70 -19.41 3.03
C THR A 50 12.71 -18.93 4.48
N ASP A 51 13.35 -17.79 4.75
CA ASP A 51 13.38 -17.21 6.09
C ASP A 51 11.96 -17.03 6.67
N ILE A 52 10.99 -16.73 5.81
CA ILE A 52 9.57 -16.58 6.20
C ILE A 52 9.05 -17.87 6.80
N VAL A 53 9.21 -19.02 6.10
CA VAL A 53 8.66 -20.29 6.53
C VAL A 53 9.48 -20.89 7.68
N GLU A 54 10.81 -20.73 7.66
CA GLU A 54 11.68 -21.29 8.70
C GLU A 54 11.59 -20.55 10.05
N LYS A 55 11.42 -19.21 10.03
CA LYS A 55 11.68 -18.37 11.21
C LYS A 55 10.64 -17.30 11.50
N GLU A 56 9.85 -16.88 10.50
CA GLU A 56 9.07 -15.64 10.62
C GLU A 56 7.55 -15.87 10.74
N MET A 57 7.05 -17.08 10.48
CA MET A 57 5.62 -17.37 10.61
C MET A 57 5.18 -17.44 12.08
N TYR A 58 4.03 -16.82 12.38
CA TYR A 58 3.30 -17.03 13.63
C TYR A 58 2.35 -18.22 13.45
N THR A 59 2.79 -19.37 13.91
CA THR A 59 2.09 -20.66 13.76
C THR A 59 1.68 -21.20 15.12
N PHE A 60 0.47 -21.76 15.21
CA PHE A 60 -0.08 -22.40 16.39
C PHE A 60 -1.09 -23.49 16.00
N GLU A 61 -1.40 -24.36 16.92
CA GLU A 61 -2.44 -25.37 16.74
C GLU A 61 -3.79 -24.84 17.22
N ASP A 62 -4.85 -25.17 16.48
CA ASP A 62 -6.21 -24.95 16.95
C ASP A 62 -6.64 -26.01 17.97
N ARG A 63 -7.91 -25.94 18.44
CA ARG A 63 -8.43 -26.89 19.42
C ARG A 63 -8.53 -28.33 18.91
N ASN A 64 -8.51 -28.53 17.60
CA ASN A 64 -8.56 -29.85 16.96
C ASN A 64 -7.16 -30.36 16.59
N GLY A 65 -6.09 -29.61 16.88
CA GLY A 65 -4.72 -29.95 16.55
C GLY A 65 -4.32 -29.60 15.11
N GLU A 66 -5.12 -28.80 14.40
CA GLU A 66 -4.77 -28.34 13.07
C GLU A 66 -3.80 -27.15 13.15
N SER A 67 -2.73 -27.19 12.35
CA SER A 67 -1.73 -26.13 12.34
C SER A 67 -2.20 -24.93 11.52
N LEU A 68 -2.37 -23.81 12.20
CA LEU A 68 -2.78 -22.52 11.62
C LEU A 68 -1.66 -21.51 11.68
N THR A 69 -1.66 -20.59 10.72
CA THR A 69 -0.66 -19.51 10.60
C THR A 69 -1.35 -18.18 10.36
N LEU A 70 -0.94 -17.14 11.10
CA LEU A 70 -1.25 -15.76 10.74
C LEU A 70 -0.54 -15.44 9.41
N ARG A 71 -1.28 -14.98 8.41
CA ARG A 71 -0.78 -14.79 7.04
C ARG A 71 0.47 -13.89 7.00
N PRO A 72 1.59 -14.38 6.46
CA PRO A 72 2.81 -13.59 6.29
C PRO A 72 2.81 -12.76 5.00
N GLU A 73 1.92 -13.05 4.06
CA GLU A 73 1.70 -12.38 2.78
C GLU A 73 0.30 -12.73 2.26
N ALA A 74 -0.18 -12.07 1.19
CA ALA A 74 -1.55 -12.25 0.71
C ALA A 74 -1.65 -13.11 -0.55
N THR A 75 -0.64 -13.17 -1.42
CA THR A 75 -0.68 -13.84 -2.73
C THR A 75 -1.16 -15.29 -2.63
N ALA A 76 -0.62 -16.08 -1.68
CA ALA A 76 -1.05 -17.47 -1.46
C ALA A 76 -2.54 -17.56 -1.11
N GLY A 77 -3.03 -16.64 -0.27
CA GLY A 77 -4.44 -16.55 0.09
C GLY A 77 -5.33 -16.18 -1.09
N VAL A 78 -4.90 -15.26 -1.95
CA VAL A 78 -5.63 -14.88 -3.20
C VAL A 78 -5.71 -16.09 -4.13
N VAL A 79 -4.60 -16.78 -4.37
CA VAL A 79 -4.55 -17.96 -5.23
C VAL A 79 -5.43 -19.09 -4.67
N ARG A 80 -5.33 -19.39 -3.36
CA ARG A 80 -6.20 -20.38 -2.68
C ARG A 80 -7.68 -20.01 -2.86
N ALA A 81 -8.05 -18.73 -2.64
CA ALA A 81 -9.42 -18.27 -2.80
C ALA A 81 -9.89 -18.42 -4.26
N GLY A 82 -9.03 -18.10 -5.22
CA GLY A 82 -9.27 -18.30 -6.64
C GLY A 82 -9.57 -19.74 -7.01
N ILE A 83 -8.81 -20.70 -6.44
CA ILE A 83 -8.99 -22.14 -6.65
C ILE A 83 -10.29 -22.61 -5.97
N THR A 84 -10.45 -22.35 -4.68
CA THR A 84 -11.54 -22.90 -3.87
C THR A 84 -12.92 -22.38 -4.27
N ASN A 85 -12.99 -21.16 -4.83
CA ASN A 85 -14.24 -20.55 -5.28
C ASN A 85 -14.45 -20.62 -6.80
N GLY A 86 -13.59 -21.35 -7.54
CA GLY A 86 -13.72 -21.51 -8.97
C GLY A 86 -13.50 -20.23 -9.80
N LEU A 87 -12.90 -19.20 -9.23
CA LEU A 87 -12.71 -17.91 -9.92
C LEU A 87 -11.75 -18.01 -11.10
N LEU A 88 -10.87 -19.02 -11.11
CA LEU A 88 -9.85 -19.25 -12.15
C LEU A 88 -10.30 -20.21 -13.23
N TYR A 89 -11.55 -20.72 -13.16
CA TYR A 89 -12.03 -21.67 -14.15
C TYR A 89 -12.44 -20.98 -15.44
N ASN A 90 -11.59 -21.07 -16.48
CA ASN A 90 -11.76 -20.43 -17.79
C ASN A 90 -12.03 -18.90 -17.69
N GLN A 91 -11.49 -18.24 -16.67
CA GLN A 91 -11.67 -16.82 -16.43
C GLN A 91 -10.34 -16.15 -16.12
N ARG A 92 -10.23 -14.89 -16.51
CA ARG A 92 -9.16 -14.00 -16.08
C ARG A 92 -9.62 -13.20 -14.88
N GLN A 93 -8.72 -12.98 -13.93
CA GLN A 93 -9.00 -12.22 -12.73
C GLN A 93 -8.01 -11.08 -12.55
N LYS A 94 -8.52 -9.93 -12.18
CA LYS A 94 -7.77 -8.77 -11.70
C LYS A 94 -8.26 -8.47 -10.29
N LEU A 95 -7.48 -8.84 -9.29
CA LEU A 95 -7.87 -8.76 -7.88
C LEU A 95 -6.89 -7.89 -7.09
N TRP A 96 -7.39 -7.21 -6.07
CA TRP A 96 -6.56 -6.54 -5.07
C TRP A 96 -7.09 -6.79 -3.67
N THR A 97 -6.19 -6.76 -2.70
CA THR A 97 -6.54 -6.88 -1.28
C THR A 97 -5.66 -5.97 -0.44
N ALA A 98 -6.17 -5.53 0.70
CA ALA A 98 -5.41 -4.79 1.69
C ALA A 98 -5.66 -5.34 3.09
N GLY A 99 -4.66 -5.26 3.95
CA GLY A 99 -4.84 -5.66 5.35
C GLY A 99 -3.54 -6.02 6.06
N PRO A 100 -3.65 -6.44 7.32
CA PRO A 100 -2.51 -6.79 8.14
C PRO A 100 -1.87 -8.11 7.72
N MET A 101 -0.53 -8.12 7.78
CA MET A 101 0.34 -9.29 7.64
C MET A 101 1.19 -9.45 8.89
N PHE A 102 1.72 -10.66 9.10
CA PHE A 102 2.41 -11.01 10.34
C PHE A 102 3.71 -11.75 10.05
N ARG A 103 4.86 -11.17 10.46
CA ARG A 103 6.18 -11.80 10.36
C ARG A 103 6.98 -11.57 11.62
N TYR A 104 7.58 -12.59 12.16
CA TYR A 104 8.47 -12.50 13.32
C TYR A 104 9.84 -11.97 12.91
N GLU A 105 9.87 -10.72 12.43
CA GLU A 105 11.10 -10.03 12.06
C GLU A 105 11.70 -9.27 13.25
N LYS A 106 13.01 -8.99 13.16
CA LYS A 106 13.66 -8.06 14.09
C LYS A 106 13.09 -6.65 13.85
N PRO A 107 12.46 -6.02 14.86
CA PRO A 107 11.83 -4.71 14.69
C PRO A 107 12.85 -3.63 14.31
N GLN A 108 12.54 -2.87 13.27
CA GLN A 108 13.26 -1.68 12.85
C GLN A 108 12.31 -0.74 12.10
N GLN A 109 12.76 0.47 11.79
CA GLN A 109 11.93 1.41 11.03
C GLN A 109 11.48 0.81 9.69
N GLY A 110 10.17 0.79 9.42
CA GLY A 110 9.58 0.20 8.23
C GLY A 110 9.53 -1.34 8.22
N ARG A 111 9.88 -2.01 9.34
CA ARG A 111 9.70 -3.45 9.55
C ARG A 111 9.07 -3.71 10.90
N TYR A 112 7.85 -4.19 10.89
CA TYR A 112 7.05 -4.49 12.07
C TYR A 112 6.59 -5.95 12.05
N ARG A 113 6.33 -6.52 13.21
CA ARG A 113 5.82 -7.89 13.33
C ARG A 113 4.37 -8.04 12.87
N GLN A 114 3.59 -6.99 13.02
CA GLN A 114 2.34 -6.76 12.30
C GLN A 114 2.53 -5.53 11.44
N PHE A 115 2.27 -5.64 10.17
CA PHE A 115 2.37 -4.57 9.18
C PHE A 115 1.22 -4.71 8.17
N HIS A 116 0.98 -3.68 7.37
CA HIS A 116 -0.10 -3.70 6.38
C HIS A 116 0.48 -3.76 4.97
N GLN A 117 -0.14 -4.58 4.14
CA GLN A 117 0.15 -4.62 2.71
C GLN A 117 -1.09 -4.31 1.90
N ILE A 118 -0.83 -3.77 0.71
CA ILE A 118 -1.75 -3.77 -0.41
C ILE A 118 -1.12 -4.68 -1.45
N ASP A 119 -1.87 -5.66 -1.91
CA ASP A 119 -1.45 -6.67 -2.87
C ASP A 119 -2.39 -6.62 -4.08
N VAL A 120 -1.82 -6.68 -5.29
CA VAL A 120 -2.55 -6.62 -6.55
C VAL A 120 -2.11 -7.78 -7.42
N GLU A 121 -3.07 -8.58 -7.88
CA GLU A 121 -2.83 -9.85 -8.55
C GLU A 121 -3.65 -9.95 -9.85
N ALA A 122 -2.97 -10.21 -10.96
CA ALA A 122 -3.55 -10.49 -12.26
C ALA A 122 -3.32 -11.95 -12.63
N MET A 123 -4.38 -12.71 -12.85
CA MET A 123 -4.32 -14.14 -13.12
C MET A 123 -5.01 -14.48 -14.43
N GLY A 124 -4.41 -15.39 -15.23
CA GLY A 124 -4.92 -15.79 -16.54
C GLY A 124 -4.41 -14.94 -17.71
N PHE A 125 -3.37 -14.16 -17.52
CA PHE A 125 -2.76 -13.30 -18.53
C PHE A 125 -1.33 -13.78 -18.83
N GLU A 126 -1.06 -14.19 -20.05
CA GLU A 126 0.22 -14.81 -20.44
C GLU A 126 1.30 -13.81 -20.82
N GLY A 127 0.92 -12.72 -21.50
CA GLY A 127 1.84 -11.76 -22.10
C GLY A 127 2.51 -10.80 -21.12
N PRO A 128 3.58 -10.11 -21.52
CA PRO A 128 4.27 -9.09 -20.71
C PRO A 128 3.50 -7.75 -20.66
N ASP A 129 2.41 -7.62 -21.38
CA ASP A 129 1.52 -6.46 -21.40
C ASP A 129 0.89 -6.22 -20.01
N VAL A 130 0.47 -7.28 -19.33
CA VAL A 130 -0.06 -7.18 -17.97
C VAL A 130 1.05 -6.88 -16.96
N ASP A 131 2.28 -7.38 -17.17
CA ASP A 131 3.43 -7.02 -16.34
C ASP A 131 3.70 -5.51 -16.45
N ALA A 132 3.68 -4.99 -17.68
CA ALA A 132 3.82 -3.55 -17.94
C ALA A 132 2.67 -2.75 -17.32
N GLU A 133 1.41 -3.21 -17.41
CA GLU A 133 0.24 -2.57 -16.78
C GLU A 133 0.44 -2.41 -15.28
N LEU A 134 0.86 -3.47 -14.58
CA LEU A 134 1.10 -3.45 -13.13
C LEU A 134 2.21 -2.48 -12.74
N ILE A 135 3.29 -2.43 -13.52
CA ILE A 135 4.38 -1.47 -13.32
C ILE A 135 3.90 -0.03 -13.55
N LEU A 136 3.13 0.21 -14.62
CA LEU A 136 2.57 1.52 -14.95
C LEU A 136 1.52 1.98 -13.92
N MET A 137 0.78 1.06 -13.33
CA MET A 137 -0.11 1.33 -12.20
C MET A 137 0.66 1.93 -11.02
N CYS A 138 1.80 1.34 -10.65
CA CYS A 138 2.66 1.89 -9.59
C CYS A 138 3.17 3.29 -9.97
N ARG A 139 3.62 3.52 -11.22
CA ARG A 139 4.01 4.88 -11.67
C ARG A 139 2.89 5.89 -11.46
N ARG A 140 1.64 5.50 -11.75
CA ARG A 140 0.47 6.36 -11.52
C ARG A 140 0.25 6.63 -10.04
N LEU A 141 0.47 5.64 -9.17
CA LEU A 141 0.40 5.81 -7.72
C LEU A 141 1.40 6.85 -7.23
N TRP A 142 2.65 6.77 -7.69
CA TRP A 142 3.69 7.76 -7.33
C TRP A 142 3.29 9.18 -7.74
N GLY A 143 2.74 9.35 -8.93
CA GLY A 143 2.23 10.65 -9.40
C GLY A 143 1.06 11.17 -8.57
N ARG A 144 0.08 10.31 -8.27
CA ARG A 144 -1.12 10.67 -7.47
C ARG A 144 -0.78 11.02 -6.02
N LEU A 145 0.23 10.36 -5.44
CA LEU A 145 0.72 10.60 -4.09
C LEU A 145 1.82 11.68 -4.03
N ASN A 146 2.18 12.28 -5.17
CA ASN A 146 3.28 13.25 -5.25
C ASN A 146 4.58 12.72 -4.61
N ILE A 147 4.98 11.50 -4.99
CA ILE A 147 6.19 10.83 -4.52
C ILE A 147 7.19 10.73 -5.69
N PRO A 148 8.10 11.70 -5.87
CA PRO A 148 8.99 11.75 -7.04
C PRO A 148 10.26 10.88 -6.91
N ARG A 149 10.60 10.42 -5.69
CA ARG A 149 11.88 9.78 -5.37
C ARG A 149 11.80 8.27 -5.37
N VAL A 150 11.26 7.67 -6.43
CA VAL A 150 11.23 6.22 -6.61
C VAL A 150 11.75 5.83 -7.98
N ALA A 151 12.60 4.83 -8.03
CA ALA A 151 13.20 4.30 -9.25
C ALA A 151 12.76 2.85 -9.47
N LEU A 152 12.53 2.49 -10.73
CA LEU A 152 12.16 1.15 -11.13
C LEU A 152 13.40 0.31 -11.44
N GLN A 153 13.48 -0.86 -10.84
CA GLN A 153 14.41 -1.92 -11.21
C GLN A 153 13.63 -3.12 -11.73
N ILE A 154 14.11 -3.73 -12.81
CA ILE A 154 13.51 -4.92 -13.41
C ILE A 154 14.56 -6.00 -13.66
N ASN A 155 14.14 -7.26 -13.64
CA ASN A 155 14.97 -8.40 -14.03
C ASN A 155 14.07 -9.53 -14.57
N SER A 156 14.68 -10.58 -15.11
CA SER A 156 14.01 -11.83 -15.43
C SER A 156 14.69 -13.00 -14.72
N LEU A 157 13.89 -13.87 -14.11
CA LEU A 157 14.35 -15.11 -13.47
C LEU A 157 14.23 -16.33 -14.40
N GLY A 158 13.80 -16.12 -15.64
CA GLY A 158 13.58 -17.21 -16.59
C GLY A 158 12.48 -18.19 -16.17
N ASN A 159 12.40 -19.29 -16.87
CA ASN A 159 11.50 -20.40 -16.56
C ASN A 159 12.14 -21.35 -15.51
N PRO A 160 11.43 -22.41 -15.04
CA PRO A 160 11.99 -23.35 -14.06
C PRO A 160 13.23 -24.10 -14.55
N GLU A 161 13.39 -24.33 -15.87
CA GLU A 161 14.55 -24.99 -16.44
C GLU A 161 15.78 -24.06 -16.45
N THR A 162 15.62 -22.82 -16.92
CA THR A 162 16.61 -21.76 -16.81
C THR A 162 17.10 -21.61 -15.37
N ARG A 163 16.19 -21.59 -14.41
CA ARG A 163 16.54 -21.47 -12.98
C ARG A 163 17.37 -22.66 -12.48
N ARG A 164 17.06 -23.89 -12.92
CA ARG A 164 17.86 -25.08 -12.56
C ARG A 164 19.27 -24.99 -13.10
N THR A 165 19.44 -24.63 -14.37
CA THR A 165 20.75 -24.43 -15.01
C THR A 165 21.55 -23.35 -14.29
N TYR A 166 20.95 -22.19 -14.10
CA TYR A 166 21.59 -21.07 -13.40
C TYR A 166 21.94 -21.39 -11.95
N ARG A 167 21.07 -22.13 -11.23
CA ARG A 167 21.36 -22.60 -9.88
C ARG A 167 22.65 -23.45 -9.85
N SER A 168 22.82 -24.35 -10.80
CA SER A 168 24.02 -25.19 -10.91
C SER A 168 25.28 -24.35 -11.15
N GLU A 169 25.19 -23.32 -11.98
CA GLU A 169 26.29 -22.38 -12.22
C GLU A 169 26.65 -21.55 -10.98
N LEU A 170 25.64 -21.07 -10.25
CA LEU A 170 25.87 -20.38 -8.97
C LEU A 170 26.52 -21.27 -7.93
N VAL A 171 26.06 -22.54 -7.81
CA VAL A 171 26.69 -23.51 -6.90
C VAL A 171 28.14 -23.73 -7.29
N ARG A 172 28.45 -23.90 -8.57
CA ARG A 172 29.83 -24.06 -9.06
C ARG A 172 30.69 -22.83 -8.71
N TYR A 173 30.17 -21.63 -8.99
CA TYR A 173 30.87 -20.37 -8.75
C TYR A 173 31.16 -20.15 -7.26
N PHE A 174 30.14 -20.23 -6.41
CA PHE A 174 30.30 -19.99 -4.98
C PHE A 174 31.07 -21.11 -4.26
N SER A 175 30.97 -22.36 -4.73
CA SER A 175 31.78 -23.45 -4.18
C SER A 175 33.28 -23.27 -4.43
N ALA A 176 33.66 -22.67 -5.55
CA ALA A 176 35.08 -22.35 -5.84
C ALA A 176 35.63 -21.23 -4.94
N ALA A 177 34.75 -20.45 -4.29
CA ALA A 177 35.11 -19.38 -3.36
C ALA A 177 34.54 -19.61 -1.95
N LYS A 178 34.40 -20.88 -1.53
CA LYS A 178 33.71 -21.29 -0.30
C LYS A 178 34.29 -20.65 0.96
N ASP A 179 35.60 -20.43 0.98
CA ASP A 179 36.36 -19.78 2.04
C ASP A 179 36.09 -18.26 2.17
N ARG A 180 35.46 -17.66 1.17
CA ARG A 180 35.06 -16.24 1.16
C ARG A 180 33.58 -16.06 1.54
N LEU A 181 32.82 -17.13 1.70
CA LEU A 181 31.40 -17.07 2.06
C LEU A 181 31.22 -16.85 3.55
N ASP A 182 30.29 -15.95 3.92
CA ASP A 182 29.85 -15.84 5.29
C ASP A 182 28.96 -17.04 5.71
N GLU A 183 28.69 -17.17 7.00
CA GLU A 183 27.95 -18.31 7.57
C GLU A 183 26.55 -18.49 6.95
N ASP A 184 25.85 -17.37 6.74
CA ASP A 184 24.52 -17.38 6.09
C ASP A 184 24.61 -17.81 4.62
N SER A 185 25.62 -17.33 3.89
CA SER A 185 25.86 -17.70 2.50
C SER A 185 26.29 -19.14 2.33
N LEU A 186 27.07 -19.70 3.27
CA LEU A 186 27.41 -21.13 3.31
C LEU A 186 26.15 -22.01 3.44
N ARG A 187 25.25 -21.66 4.33
CA ARG A 187 23.98 -22.36 4.48
C ARG A 187 23.12 -22.25 3.22
N ARG A 188 23.03 -21.04 2.66
CA ARG A 188 22.25 -20.75 1.43
C ARG A 188 22.83 -21.44 0.19
N LEU A 189 24.11 -21.71 0.15
CA LEU A 189 24.76 -22.40 -0.97
C LEU A 189 24.17 -23.79 -1.20
N GLU A 190 23.86 -24.51 -0.14
CA GLU A 190 23.28 -25.86 -0.22
C GLU A 190 21.77 -25.80 -0.50
N GLN A 191 21.07 -24.88 0.11
CA GLN A 191 19.61 -24.79 0.10
C GLN A 191 19.08 -23.97 -1.07
N ASN A 192 19.48 -22.67 -1.16
CA ASN A 192 19.01 -21.74 -2.20
C ASN A 192 20.11 -20.72 -2.56
N PRO A 193 21.05 -21.04 -3.47
CA PRO A 193 22.18 -20.18 -3.81
C PRO A 193 21.78 -18.85 -4.45
N LEU A 194 20.57 -18.72 -5.02
CA LEU A 194 20.09 -17.44 -5.53
C LEU A 194 19.99 -16.39 -4.41
N ARG A 195 19.74 -16.82 -3.16
CA ARG A 195 19.64 -15.91 -2.00
C ARG A 195 20.99 -15.32 -1.58
N ILE A 196 22.11 -15.87 -2.04
CA ILE A 196 23.44 -15.29 -1.82
C ILE A 196 23.56 -13.96 -2.59
N LEU A 197 22.91 -13.85 -3.75
CA LEU A 197 22.91 -12.63 -4.57
C LEU A 197 22.28 -11.42 -3.87
N ASP A 198 21.40 -11.64 -2.88
CA ASP A 198 20.76 -10.60 -2.06
C ASP A 198 21.50 -10.38 -0.72
N SER A 199 22.76 -10.83 -0.61
CA SER A 199 23.54 -10.59 0.60
C SER A 199 23.79 -9.11 0.80
N LYS A 200 23.49 -8.62 2.01
CA LYS A 200 23.77 -7.23 2.44
C LYS A 200 25.10 -7.09 3.16
N ASN A 201 25.84 -8.18 3.30
CA ASN A 201 27.16 -8.17 3.91
C ASN A 201 28.15 -7.48 2.95
N PRO A 202 28.82 -6.37 3.35
CA PRO A 202 29.78 -5.68 2.52
C PRO A 202 30.90 -6.58 2.00
N ASP A 203 31.35 -7.56 2.79
CA ASP A 203 32.44 -8.48 2.44
C ASP A 203 32.04 -9.42 1.28
N MET A 204 30.74 -9.60 1.05
CA MET A 204 30.22 -10.40 -0.05
C MET A 204 30.06 -9.62 -1.36
N HIS A 205 30.12 -8.29 -1.34
CA HIS A 205 29.78 -7.44 -2.49
C HIS A 205 30.60 -7.75 -3.74
N GLU A 206 31.93 -7.89 -3.60
CA GLU A 206 32.81 -8.20 -4.73
C GLU A 206 32.50 -9.59 -5.31
N LEU A 207 32.30 -10.58 -4.44
CA LEU A 207 31.99 -11.95 -4.85
C LEU A 207 30.62 -12.03 -5.53
N VAL A 208 29.62 -11.35 -4.99
CA VAL A 208 28.28 -11.26 -5.60
C VAL A 208 28.32 -10.51 -6.93
N ALA A 209 29.11 -9.43 -7.04
CA ALA A 209 29.25 -8.68 -8.29
C ALA A 209 29.86 -9.52 -9.41
N GLY A 210 30.80 -10.42 -9.09
CA GLY A 210 31.46 -11.32 -10.05
C GLY A 210 30.66 -12.61 -10.38
N ALA A 211 29.51 -12.85 -9.72
CA ALA A 211 28.74 -14.06 -9.96
C ALA A 211 28.09 -14.08 -11.37
N PRO A 212 27.85 -15.26 -11.95
CA PRO A 212 27.08 -15.38 -13.20
C PRO A 212 25.81 -14.54 -13.20
N VAL A 213 25.34 -14.12 -14.37
CA VAL A 213 24.13 -13.29 -14.55
C VAL A 213 23.01 -14.15 -15.12
N MET A 214 21.84 -14.15 -14.47
CA MET A 214 20.68 -14.94 -14.90
C MET A 214 20.28 -14.67 -16.37
N LEU A 215 20.39 -13.42 -16.80
CA LEU A 215 20.00 -13.00 -18.15
C LEU A 215 20.79 -13.71 -19.26
N ASP A 216 22.02 -14.20 -18.99
CA ASP A 216 22.86 -14.92 -19.95
C ASP A 216 22.38 -16.39 -20.15
N TYR A 217 21.47 -16.86 -19.32
CA TYR A 217 20.96 -18.23 -19.30
C TYR A 217 19.49 -18.32 -19.72
N LEU A 218 18.84 -17.20 -20.05
CA LEU A 218 17.42 -17.21 -20.42
C LEU A 218 17.17 -18.07 -21.63
N ASP A 219 16.11 -18.86 -21.56
CA ASP A 219 15.54 -19.51 -22.75
C ASP A 219 14.94 -18.48 -23.69
N ASP A 220 14.73 -18.87 -24.95
CA ASP A 220 14.26 -17.97 -26.03
C ASP A 220 12.89 -17.34 -25.70
N GLU A 221 12.02 -18.05 -25.02
CA GLU A 221 10.69 -17.53 -24.66
C GLU A 221 10.81 -16.47 -23.54
N SER A 222 11.57 -16.76 -22.48
CA SER A 222 11.83 -15.82 -21.39
C SER A 222 12.58 -14.59 -21.85
N ALA A 223 13.54 -14.76 -22.77
CA ALA A 223 14.27 -13.65 -23.36
C ALA A 223 13.32 -12.74 -24.18
N ARG A 224 12.50 -13.31 -25.06
CA ARG A 224 11.49 -12.55 -25.84
C ARG A 224 10.49 -11.84 -24.93
N HIS A 225 9.99 -12.50 -23.90
CA HIS A 225 9.07 -11.90 -22.93
C HIS A 225 9.71 -10.67 -22.25
N PHE A 226 10.97 -10.77 -21.85
CA PHE A 226 11.67 -9.68 -21.19
C PHE A 226 11.99 -8.52 -22.14
N GLU A 227 12.38 -8.80 -23.39
CA GLU A 227 12.59 -7.77 -24.42
C GLU A 227 11.28 -7.03 -24.75
N GLU A 228 10.16 -7.74 -24.87
CA GLU A 228 8.86 -7.12 -25.12
C GLU A 228 8.40 -6.26 -23.93
N LEU A 229 8.60 -6.72 -22.68
CA LEU A 229 8.37 -5.88 -21.50
C LEU A 229 9.14 -4.56 -21.57
N LYS A 230 10.44 -4.63 -21.90
CA LYS A 230 11.28 -3.43 -22.04
C LYS A 230 10.76 -2.50 -23.15
N SER A 231 10.31 -3.06 -24.27
CA SER A 231 9.69 -2.31 -25.37
C SER A 231 8.43 -1.58 -24.93
N LEU A 232 7.52 -2.26 -24.20
CA LEU A 232 6.28 -1.69 -23.67
C LEU A 232 6.55 -0.55 -22.67
N LEU A 233 7.50 -0.74 -21.74
CA LEU A 233 7.90 0.30 -20.81
C LEU A 233 8.54 1.49 -21.53
N GLY A 234 9.34 1.24 -22.56
CA GLY A 234 9.93 2.27 -23.42
C GLY A 234 8.87 3.08 -24.18
N ALA A 235 7.87 2.40 -24.77
CA ALA A 235 6.74 3.05 -25.42
C ALA A 235 5.94 3.95 -24.48
N ALA A 236 5.81 3.53 -23.21
CA ALA A 236 5.20 4.32 -22.14
C ALA A 236 6.13 5.41 -21.57
N LYS A 237 7.36 5.58 -22.08
CA LYS A 237 8.37 6.53 -21.61
C LYS A 237 8.66 6.39 -20.12
N LEU A 238 8.68 5.15 -19.62
CA LEU A 238 9.04 4.86 -18.25
C LEU A 238 10.52 4.48 -18.17
N SER A 239 11.29 5.24 -17.39
CA SER A 239 12.69 4.92 -17.12
C SER A 239 12.80 3.78 -16.12
N TYR A 240 13.72 2.85 -16.38
CA TYR A 240 14.03 1.71 -15.52
C TYR A 240 15.50 1.36 -15.56
N THR A 241 15.95 0.58 -14.57
CA THR A 241 17.27 -0.05 -14.55
C THR A 241 17.10 -1.56 -14.64
N VAL A 242 17.80 -2.22 -15.53
CA VAL A 242 17.93 -3.68 -15.49
C VAL A 242 18.93 -4.03 -14.40
N ASN A 243 18.43 -4.66 -13.32
CA ASN A 243 19.27 -5.09 -12.21
C ASN A 243 19.43 -6.62 -12.24
N PRO A 244 20.54 -7.16 -12.76
CA PRO A 244 20.75 -8.60 -12.90
C PRO A 244 20.89 -9.33 -11.55
N ARG A 245 21.01 -8.60 -10.46
CA ARG A 245 21.07 -9.14 -9.09
C ARG A 245 19.72 -9.09 -8.38
N LEU A 246 18.70 -8.50 -8.99
CA LEU A 246 17.37 -8.46 -8.42
C LEU A 246 16.78 -9.87 -8.38
N VAL A 247 16.63 -10.39 -7.17
CA VAL A 247 15.93 -11.65 -6.84
C VAL A 247 14.84 -11.36 -5.82
N ARG A 248 13.93 -12.31 -5.61
CA ARG A 248 12.81 -12.16 -4.69
C ARG A 248 12.95 -13.06 -3.48
N GLY A 249 12.35 -12.64 -2.37
CA GLY A 249 12.35 -13.36 -1.11
C GLY A 249 11.46 -14.61 -1.06
N LEU A 250 10.69 -14.87 -2.11
CA LEU A 250 9.73 -15.96 -2.22
C LEU A 250 10.09 -16.81 -3.45
N ASP A 251 10.02 -18.12 -3.33
CA ASP A 251 10.55 -19.04 -4.34
C ASP A 251 9.61 -19.28 -5.53
N TYR A 252 8.39 -18.76 -5.48
CA TYR A 252 7.40 -18.97 -6.54
C TYR A 252 7.59 -18.11 -7.79
N TYR A 253 8.42 -17.07 -7.71
CA TYR A 253 8.63 -16.16 -8.85
C TYR A 253 9.35 -16.82 -10.02
N ASN A 254 8.92 -16.45 -11.23
CA ASN A 254 9.54 -16.80 -12.50
C ASN A 254 9.46 -15.60 -13.47
N ARG A 255 10.20 -15.65 -14.59
CA ARG A 255 10.21 -14.59 -15.62
C ARG A 255 10.37 -13.19 -14.99
N THR A 256 9.46 -12.26 -15.29
CA THR A 256 9.54 -10.87 -14.81
C THR A 256 9.55 -10.76 -13.29
N VAL A 257 10.53 -10.02 -12.78
CA VAL A 257 10.51 -9.48 -11.41
C VAL A 257 10.82 -7.99 -11.45
N PHE A 258 10.23 -7.23 -10.58
CA PHE A 258 10.46 -5.79 -10.50
C PHE A 258 10.38 -5.28 -9.06
N GLU A 259 11.02 -4.13 -8.86
CA GLU A 259 11.04 -3.46 -7.57
C GLU A 259 11.09 -1.94 -7.76
N TRP A 260 10.23 -1.23 -7.04
CA TRP A 260 10.30 0.20 -6.91
C TRP A 260 11.08 0.54 -5.65
N VAL A 261 12.20 1.24 -5.83
CA VAL A 261 13.16 1.52 -4.75
C VAL A 261 13.33 3.02 -4.55
N THR A 262 13.67 3.41 -3.32
CA THR A 262 14.00 4.78 -2.95
C THR A 262 15.20 4.80 -2.01
N ASP A 263 15.97 5.86 -2.06
CA ASP A 263 17.05 6.16 -1.11
C ASP A 263 16.55 6.87 0.17
N ALA A 264 15.33 7.41 0.13
CA ALA A 264 14.76 8.17 1.23
C ALA A 264 14.44 7.34 2.49
N LEU A 265 14.31 6.02 2.36
CA LEU A 265 14.00 5.09 3.47
C LEU A 265 15.25 4.32 3.98
N GLY A 266 16.45 4.79 3.69
CA GLY A 266 17.71 4.18 4.11
C GLY A 266 17.87 2.75 3.57
N SER A 267 18.29 1.80 4.43
CA SER A 267 18.54 0.39 4.03
C SER A 267 17.28 -0.38 3.60
N GLN A 268 16.08 0.18 3.79
CA GLN A 268 14.78 -0.42 3.45
C GLN A 268 14.18 0.22 2.19
N GLY A 269 15.00 0.42 1.18
CA GLY A 269 14.65 1.16 -0.03
C GLY A 269 13.49 0.60 -0.87
N ALA A 270 13.17 -0.68 -0.78
CA ALA A 270 12.05 -1.27 -1.51
C ALA A 270 10.69 -0.80 -0.96
N VAL A 271 9.89 -0.13 -1.77
CA VAL A 271 8.55 0.38 -1.42
C VAL A 271 7.47 -0.54 -1.97
N CYS A 272 7.61 -0.96 -3.23
CA CYS A 272 6.71 -1.88 -3.90
C CYS A 272 7.54 -2.91 -4.66
N SER A 273 7.10 -4.16 -4.64
CA SER A 273 7.84 -5.24 -5.26
C SER A 273 6.91 -6.30 -5.82
N GLY A 274 7.23 -6.84 -6.98
CA GLY A 274 6.39 -7.83 -7.62
C GLY A 274 7.09 -8.67 -8.67
N GLY A 275 6.29 -9.43 -9.40
CA GLY A 275 6.74 -10.26 -10.52
C GLY A 275 5.75 -11.35 -10.88
N ARG A 276 6.14 -12.17 -11.86
CA ARG A 276 5.39 -13.32 -12.35
C ARG A 276 5.61 -14.56 -11.49
N TYR A 277 4.55 -15.36 -11.35
CA TYR A 277 4.55 -16.61 -10.57
C TYR A 277 3.62 -17.66 -11.20
N ASP A 278 3.81 -17.94 -12.49
CA ASP A 278 2.91 -18.78 -13.30
C ASP A 278 2.68 -20.20 -12.77
N GLY A 279 3.63 -20.75 -11.99
CA GLY A 279 3.52 -22.09 -11.43
C GLY A 279 2.79 -22.19 -10.09
N LEU A 280 2.42 -21.06 -9.46
CA LEU A 280 1.90 -21.08 -8.09
C LEU A 280 0.50 -21.70 -8.00
N VAL A 281 -0.38 -21.41 -8.96
CA VAL A 281 -1.75 -21.95 -8.98
C VAL A 281 -1.71 -23.48 -9.05
N GLU A 282 -0.88 -24.06 -9.94
CA GLU A 282 -0.68 -25.50 -10.07
C GLU A 282 -0.06 -26.09 -8.81
N LYS A 283 0.95 -25.46 -8.24
CA LYS A 283 1.60 -25.86 -6.99
C LYS A 283 0.63 -25.96 -5.82
N LEU A 284 -0.40 -25.11 -5.79
CA LEU A 284 -1.46 -25.12 -4.78
C LEU A 284 -2.63 -26.05 -5.12
N GLY A 285 -2.55 -26.81 -6.23
CA GLY A 285 -3.53 -27.84 -6.60
C GLY A 285 -4.61 -27.36 -7.57
N GLY A 286 -4.47 -26.15 -8.14
CA GLY A 286 -5.29 -25.65 -9.23
C GLY A 286 -4.80 -26.13 -10.61
N ARG A 287 -5.50 -25.72 -11.68
CA ARG A 287 -4.98 -25.88 -13.03
C ARG A 287 -3.87 -24.85 -13.29
N PRO A 288 -2.93 -25.10 -14.19
CA PRO A 288 -1.95 -24.10 -14.57
C PRO A 288 -2.63 -22.80 -15.03
N VAL A 289 -2.35 -21.70 -14.38
CA VAL A 289 -2.85 -20.36 -14.70
C VAL A 289 -1.70 -19.39 -14.54
N PRO A 290 -1.30 -18.64 -15.59
CA PRO A 290 -0.27 -17.61 -15.47
C PRO A 290 -0.74 -16.51 -14.53
N ALA A 291 0.20 -16.00 -13.72
CA ALA A 291 -0.12 -15.00 -12.73
C ALA A 291 1.05 -14.05 -12.50
N VAL A 292 0.71 -12.80 -12.23
CA VAL A 292 1.66 -11.71 -11.93
C VAL A 292 1.02 -10.74 -10.95
N GLY A 293 1.81 -10.21 -10.03
CA GLY A 293 1.29 -9.26 -9.06
C GLY A 293 2.38 -8.46 -8.36
N TRP A 294 1.96 -7.59 -7.49
CA TRP A 294 2.86 -6.83 -6.61
C TRP A 294 2.28 -6.63 -5.22
N ALA A 295 3.17 -6.45 -4.26
CA ALA A 295 2.85 -6.10 -2.89
C ALA A 295 3.54 -4.80 -2.48
N MET A 296 2.84 -3.97 -1.72
CA MET A 296 3.30 -2.67 -1.22
C MET A 296 3.04 -2.56 0.28
N GLY A 297 4.08 -2.24 1.06
CA GLY A 297 3.96 -2.02 2.50
C GLY A 297 3.39 -0.64 2.79
N VAL A 298 2.23 -0.57 3.47
CA VAL A 298 1.52 0.69 3.75
C VAL A 298 2.34 1.59 4.67
N GLU A 299 2.99 1.03 5.70
CA GLU A 299 3.84 1.79 6.63
C GLU A 299 4.98 2.52 5.91
N ARG A 300 5.60 1.84 4.92
CA ARG A 300 6.67 2.45 4.11
C ARG A 300 6.14 3.51 3.17
N LEU A 301 4.98 3.27 2.59
CA LEU A 301 4.34 4.21 1.69
C LEU A 301 3.93 5.49 2.42
N VAL A 302 3.33 5.38 3.62
CA VAL A 302 2.98 6.51 4.48
C VAL A 302 4.23 7.28 4.91
N ALA A 303 5.27 6.57 5.37
CA ALA A 303 6.53 7.23 5.76
C ALA A 303 7.16 7.98 4.57
N LEU A 304 7.16 7.39 3.38
CA LEU A 304 7.69 8.04 2.19
C LEU A 304 6.84 9.25 1.76
N TYR A 305 5.52 9.15 1.87
CA TYR A 305 4.60 10.25 1.62
C TYR A 305 4.92 11.48 2.50
N GLU A 306 5.13 11.25 3.81
CA GLU A 306 5.49 12.30 4.76
C GLU A 306 6.91 12.86 4.51
N ILE A 307 7.89 12.00 4.22
CA ILE A 307 9.27 12.41 3.87
C ILE A 307 9.30 13.31 2.64
N CYS A 308 8.41 13.09 1.68
CA CYS A 308 8.27 13.96 0.51
C CYS A 308 7.61 15.32 0.82
N GLY A 309 7.29 15.61 2.07
CA GLY A 309 6.68 16.86 2.50
C GLY A 309 5.18 16.95 2.17
N ASN A 310 4.53 15.84 1.89
CA ASN A 310 3.11 15.79 1.64
C ASN A 310 2.32 15.79 2.95
N GLU A 311 1.19 16.47 2.94
CA GLU A 311 0.23 16.48 4.04
C GLU A 311 -1.11 15.92 3.56
N ALA A 312 -1.68 15.01 4.32
CA ALA A 312 -3.02 14.52 4.02
C ALA A 312 -4.05 15.64 4.22
N PRO A 313 -5.11 15.67 3.41
CA PRO A 313 -6.19 16.62 3.60
C PRO A 313 -6.69 16.58 5.05
N GLY A 314 -6.66 17.73 5.70
CA GLY A 314 -7.10 17.88 7.09
C GLY A 314 -8.53 17.38 7.23
N ARG A 315 -8.79 16.62 8.28
CA ARG A 315 -10.14 16.16 8.63
C ARG A 315 -10.72 16.91 9.84
N ASN A 316 -10.31 18.15 9.99
CA ASN A 316 -10.92 19.04 10.97
C ASN A 316 -12.42 19.19 10.68
N PRO A 317 -13.27 19.45 11.66
CA PRO A 317 -14.65 19.81 11.40
C PRO A 317 -14.70 21.08 10.55
N ASP A 318 -15.63 21.16 9.62
CA ASP A 318 -15.89 22.37 8.86
C ASP A 318 -16.58 23.41 9.72
N VAL A 319 -17.46 22.94 10.61
CA VAL A 319 -18.27 23.75 11.51
C VAL A 319 -18.23 23.16 12.92
N TYR A 320 -17.97 24.04 13.89
CA TYR A 320 -18.08 23.71 15.32
C TYR A 320 -19.26 24.44 15.94
N ILE A 321 -20.20 23.72 16.55
CA ILE A 321 -21.41 24.30 17.18
C ILE A 321 -21.09 24.55 18.66
N VAL A 322 -21.11 25.82 19.04
CA VAL A 322 -21.01 26.35 20.40
C VAL A 322 -22.42 26.56 20.93
N ALA A 323 -22.80 25.92 22.05
CA ALA A 323 -24.13 26.03 22.62
C ALA A 323 -24.05 26.26 24.14
N VAL A 324 -24.55 27.37 24.63
CA VAL A 324 -24.48 27.78 26.05
C VAL A 324 -25.86 27.90 26.61
N GLY A 325 -26.17 27.13 27.64
CA GLY A 325 -27.50 27.03 28.26
C GLY A 325 -28.30 25.83 27.74
N ALA A 326 -29.18 25.30 28.56
CA ALA A 326 -29.94 24.10 28.24
C ALA A 326 -30.85 24.25 26.99
N PRO A 327 -31.52 25.38 26.75
CA PRO A 327 -32.27 25.59 25.50
C PRO A 327 -31.37 25.58 24.27
N ALA A 328 -30.19 26.22 24.36
CA ALA A 328 -29.23 26.28 23.26
C ALA A 328 -28.63 24.89 22.94
N VAL A 329 -28.31 24.11 23.95
CA VAL A 329 -27.85 22.72 23.76
C VAL A 329 -28.89 21.86 23.04
N ARG A 330 -30.14 21.92 23.44
CA ARG A 330 -31.24 21.18 22.79
C ARG A 330 -31.40 21.60 21.33
N ARG A 331 -31.48 22.90 21.11
CA ARG A 331 -31.63 23.46 19.76
C ARG A 331 -30.40 23.19 18.88
N GLY A 332 -29.22 23.22 19.48
CA GLY A 332 -27.94 22.88 18.81
C GLY A 332 -27.87 21.45 18.30
N LEU A 333 -28.38 20.49 19.08
CA LEU A 333 -28.48 19.09 18.65
C LEU A 333 -29.44 18.93 17.47
N GLU A 334 -30.65 19.53 17.53
CA GLU A 334 -31.59 19.50 16.41
C GLU A 334 -31.01 20.12 15.15
N LEU A 335 -30.33 21.26 15.29
CA LEU A 335 -29.71 21.99 14.19
C LEU A 335 -28.53 21.20 13.60
N ALA A 336 -27.72 20.56 14.44
CA ALA A 336 -26.61 19.74 14.00
C ALA A 336 -27.06 18.57 13.12
N GLU A 337 -28.14 17.88 13.51
CA GLU A 337 -28.68 16.77 12.69
C GLU A 337 -29.27 17.29 11.38
N LYS A 338 -30.09 18.36 11.43
CA LYS A 338 -30.59 19.00 10.21
C LYS A 338 -29.47 19.39 9.23
N LEU A 339 -28.37 19.99 9.74
CA LEU A 339 -27.25 20.40 8.91
C LEU A 339 -26.46 19.19 8.35
N ARG A 340 -26.35 18.08 9.10
CA ARG A 340 -25.74 16.84 8.63
C ARG A 340 -26.55 16.20 7.49
N ASP A 341 -27.90 16.25 7.59
CA ASP A 341 -28.78 15.75 6.53
C ASP A 341 -28.70 16.61 5.26
N GLU A 342 -28.72 17.94 5.41
CA GLU A 342 -28.73 18.87 4.28
C GLU A 342 -27.34 19.07 3.63
N LEU A 343 -26.26 18.91 4.41
CA LEU A 343 -24.88 19.19 4.01
C LEU A 343 -23.96 17.99 4.30
N GLY A 344 -24.34 16.80 3.88
CA GLY A 344 -23.65 15.53 4.18
C GLY A 344 -22.17 15.46 3.78
N THR A 345 -21.68 16.40 2.98
CA THR A 345 -20.25 16.53 2.64
C THR A 345 -19.44 17.33 3.66
N LEU A 346 -20.10 18.11 4.53
CA LEU A 346 -19.47 18.91 5.58
C LEU A 346 -19.47 18.15 6.92
N ARG A 347 -18.49 18.45 7.75
CA ARG A 347 -18.32 17.86 9.07
C ARG A 347 -18.74 18.85 10.15
N PHE A 348 -19.68 18.41 10.97
CA PHE A 348 -20.22 19.18 12.08
C PHE A 348 -19.79 18.53 13.40
N GLU A 349 -19.04 19.27 14.22
CA GLU A 349 -18.76 18.93 15.61
C GLU A 349 -19.56 19.85 16.52
N MET A 350 -20.12 19.33 17.58
CA MET A 350 -20.83 20.12 18.58
C MET A 350 -20.12 20.04 19.91
N ASN A 351 -20.08 21.15 20.65
CA ASN A 351 -19.61 21.13 22.01
C ASN A 351 -20.55 20.27 22.88
N LEU A 352 -20.01 19.18 23.40
CA LEU A 352 -20.66 18.33 24.36
C LEU A 352 -20.10 18.59 25.75
N GLY A 353 -20.95 18.45 26.79
CA GLY A 353 -20.60 18.79 28.17
C GLY A 353 -20.63 20.30 28.45
N ASP A 354 -20.47 20.65 29.71
CA ASP A 354 -20.56 22.01 30.19
C ASP A 354 -19.35 22.85 29.81
N GLY A 355 -19.49 24.16 29.98
CA GLY A 355 -18.40 25.12 29.79
C GLY A 355 -18.92 26.51 29.47
N SER A 356 -18.21 27.51 29.93
CA SER A 356 -18.52 28.89 29.55
C SER A 356 -18.33 29.11 28.03
N PHE A 357 -18.98 30.12 27.51
CA PHE A 357 -18.83 30.57 26.12
C PHE A 357 -17.38 30.66 25.66
N LYS A 358 -16.52 31.30 26.49
CA LYS A 358 -15.09 31.42 26.23
C LYS A 358 -14.38 30.07 26.13
N ALA A 359 -14.75 29.12 26.99
CA ALA A 359 -14.17 27.78 26.98
C ALA A 359 -14.57 26.98 25.74
N GLN A 360 -15.83 27.08 25.33
CA GLN A 360 -16.37 26.42 24.14
C GLN A 360 -15.74 27.01 22.87
N LEU A 361 -15.64 28.34 22.75
CA LEU A 361 -14.94 28.97 21.63
C LEU A 361 -13.46 28.57 21.54
N LYS A 362 -12.79 28.40 22.66
CA LYS A 362 -11.40 27.90 22.66
C LYS A 362 -11.32 26.44 22.16
N ARG A 363 -12.34 25.62 22.43
CA ARG A 363 -12.40 24.26 21.89
C ARG A 363 -12.68 24.29 20.38
N ALA A 364 -13.60 25.14 19.92
CA ALA A 364 -13.86 25.36 18.50
C ALA A 364 -12.61 25.81 17.74
N ASP A 365 -11.82 26.69 18.30
CA ASP A 365 -10.55 27.11 17.69
C ASP A 365 -9.53 25.96 17.63
N ARG A 366 -9.40 25.18 18.70
CA ARG A 366 -8.50 24.03 18.76
C ARG A 366 -8.93 22.87 17.86
N SER A 367 -10.22 22.72 17.57
CA SER A 367 -10.73 21.66 16.68
C SER A 367 -10.26 21.87 15.23
N GLY A 368 -9.77 23.04 14.89
CA GLY A 368 -9.39 23.39 13.52
C GLY A 368 -10.59 23.76 12.63
N ALA A 369 -11.79 23.87 13.18
CA ALA A 369 -13.01 24.23 12.44
C ALA A 369 -12.85 25.55 11.66
N THR A 370 -13.44 25.60 10.49
CA THR A 370 -13.46 26.82 9.64
C THR A 370 -14.41 27.86 10.19
N TYR A 371 -15.58 27.42 10.69
CA TYR A 371 -16.60 28.26 11.26
C TYR A 371 -17.06 27.78 12.63
N ALA A 372 -17.47 28.72 13.50
CA ALA A 372 -18.26 28.44 14.68
C ALA A 372 -19.70 28.89 14.47
N VAL A 373 -20.65 28.00 14.72
CA VAL A 373 -22.08 28.33 14.88
C VAL A 373 -22.33 28.48 16.36
N ILE A 374 -22.76 29.66 16.78
CA ILE A 374 -22.91 30.02 18.19
C ILE A 374 -24.39 30.15 18.53
N LEU A 375 -24.78 29.50 19.60
CA LEU A 375 -26.11 29.48 20.13
C LEU A 375 -26.10 29.83 21.63
N GLY A 376 -26.82 30.84 22.00
CA GLY A 376 -27.18 31.24 23.37
C GLY A 376 -28.67 31.39 23.49
N ASP A 377 -29.13 31.89 24.65
CA ASP A 377 -30.57 32.06 24.90
C ASP A 377 -31.23 33.08 23.97
N GLU A 378 -30.48 34.10 23.54
CA GLU A 378 -30.96 35.12 22.59
C GLU A 378 -31.11 34.53 21.19
N GLU A 379 -30.08 33.81 20.71
CA GLU A 379 -30.10 33.16 19.39
C GLU A 379 -31.25 32.17 19.27
N VAL A 380 -31.49 31.39 20.31
CA VAL A 380 -32.61 30.42 20.34
C VAL A 380 -33.96 31.11 20.30
N ARG A 381 -34.17 32.16 21.12
CA ARG A 381 -35.40 32.94 21.16
C ARG A 381 -35.70 33.58 19.80
N ASP A 382 -34.67 34.11 19.14
CA ASP A 382 -34.82 34.86 17.89
C ASP A 382 -34.77 33.96 16.64
N ASN A 383 -34.68 32.62 16.82
CA ASN A 383 -34.52 31.64 15.73
C ASN A 383 -33.37 31.93 14.78
N ARG A 384 -32.26 32.35 15.33
CA ARG A 384 -31.02 32.73 14.57
C ARG A 384 -29.81 32.08 15.20
N ALA A 385 -28.73 31.94 14.40
CA ALA A 385 -27.42 31.56 14.88
C ALA A 385 -26.41 32.66 14.60
N SER A 386 -25.46 32.83 15.46
CA SER A 386 -24.29 33.67 15.18
C SER A 386 -23.21 32.83 14.52
N LEU A 387 -22.90 33.13 13.24
CA LEU A 387 -21.87 32.45 12.45
C LEU A 387 -20.58 33.26 12.49
N LYS A 388 -19.51 32.66 13.02
CA LYS A 388 -18.19 33.27 13.19
C LYS A 388 -17.12 32.53 12.41
N PRO A 389 -16.38 33.18 11.48
CA PRO A 389 -15.20 32.57 10.88
C PRO A 389 -14.09 32.40 11.93
N LEU A 390 -13.41 31.24 11.91
CA LEU A 390 -12.30 30.92 12.83
C LEU A 390 -10.94 30.92 12.15
N ARG A 391 -10.89 30.76 10.82
CA ARG A 391 -9.64 30.63 10.03
C ARG A 391 -9.40 31.76 9.04
N SER A 392 -10.35 32.67 8.92
CA SER A 392 -10.21 33.86 8.05
C SER A 392 -10.58 35.12 8.81
N SER A 393 -10.10 36.26 8.35
CA SER A 393 -10.58 37.59 8.81
C SER A 393 -11.99 37.79 8.30
N GLY A 394 -12.93 38.04 9.17
CA GLY A 394 -14.33 38.34 8.85
C GLY A 394 -15.16 38.57 10.09
N ASP A 395 -16.22 39.33 9.93
CA ASP A 395 -17.12 39.63 11.03
C ASP A 395 -18.08 38.47 11.32
N GLN A 396 -18.46 38.37 12.59
CA GLN A 396 -19.55 37.50 13.02
C GLN A 396 -20.86 38.01 12.43
N VAL A 397 -21.63 37.13 11.80
CA VAL A 397 -22.93 37.47 11.20
C VAL A 397 -24.05 36.68 11.84
N SER A 398 -25.20 37.28 11.99
CA SER A 398 -26.41 36.63 12.47
C SER A 398 -27.19 36.05 11.30
N VAL A 399 -27.51 34.75 11.33
CA VAL A 399 -28.15 33.99 10.25
C VAL A 399 -29.37 33.26 10.78
N PRO A 400 -30.58 33.39 10.15
CA PRO A 400 -31.74 32.58 10.51
C PRO A 400 -31.46 31.10 10.38
N PHE A 401 -32.01 30.25 11.25
CA PHE A 401 -31.77 28.80 11.23
C PHE A 401 -32.14 28.17 9.88
N ASP A 402 -33.22 28.64 9.24
CA ASP A 402 -33.67 28.10 7.95
C ASP A 402 -32.74 28.46 6.77
N SER A 403 -31.94 29.49 6.93
CA SER A 403 -30.98 29.92 5.91
C SER A 403 -29.54 29.42 6.19
N LEU A 404 -29.29 28.80 7.34
CA LEU A 404 -27.96 28.49 7.79
C LEU A 404 -27.25 27.48 6.87
N ALA A 405 -27.96 26.45 6.41
CA ALA A 405 -27.41 25.47 5.48
C ALA A 405 -26.98 26.12 4.16
N SER A 406 -27.82 26.93 3.56
CA SER A 406 -27.49 27.62 2.29
C SER A 406 -26.31 28.59 2.44
N VAL A 407 -26.24 29.28 3.57
CA VAL A 407 -25.12 30.19 3.88
C VAL A 407 -23.81 29.42 4.08
N LEU A 408 -23.84 28.30 4.78
CA LEU A 408 -22.67 27.43 4.98
C LEU A 408 -22.22 26.81 3.64
N ALA A 409 -23.13 26.29 2.83
CA ALA A 409 -22.82 25.76 1.51
C ALA A 409 -22.15 26.77 0.57
N GLY A 410 -22.58 28.03 0.64
CA GLY A 410 -21.98 29.11 -0.16
C GLY A 410 -20.60 29.60 0.35
N ARG A 411 -20.25 29.31 1.62
CA ARG A 411 -19.02 29.79 2.26
C ARG A 411 -17.95 28.71 2.43
N ILE A 412 -18.36 27.45 2.48
CA ILE A 412 -17.45 26.33 2.68
C ILE A 412 -17.43 25.53 1.39
N THR A 413 -16.32 25.58 0.68
CA THR A 413 -16.07 24.63 -0.41
C THR A 413 -15.74 23.29 0.22
N PRO A 414 -16.53 22.22 0.01
CA PRO A 414 -16.19 20.92 0.53
C PRO A 414 -14.77 20.56 0.08
N THR A 415 -13.92 20.12 1.01
CA THR A 415 -12.63 19.55 0.65
C THR A 415 -12.89 18.18 0.02
N VAL A 416 -13.47 18.16 -1.16
CA VAL A 416 -13.43 17.01 -2.03
C VAL A 416 -11.95 16.81 -2.34
N ALA A 417 -11.42 15.63 -2.07
CA ALA A 417 -10.10 15.26 -2.58
C ALA A 417 -10.13 15.55 -4.09
N ARG A 418 -9.47 16.62 -4.51
CA ARG A 418 -9.38 16.96 -5.94
C ARG A 418 -8.69 15.77 -6.60
N THR A 419 -9.46 14.98 -7.34
CA THR A 419 -8.90 14.12 -8.37
C THR A 419 -8.10 15.03 -9.28
N GLY A 420 -6.77 15.00 -9.15
CA GLY A 420 -5.87 16.00 -9.72
C GLY A 420 -6.03 16.09 -11.23
N ASP A 421 -6.20 17.33 -11.68
CA ASP A 421 -5.91 17.72 -13.03
C ASP A 421 -4.45 17.39 -13.35
N PHE A 422 -4.26 16.60 -14.39
CA PHE A 422 -2.94 16.33 -14.97
C PHE A 422 -2.37 17.67 -15.53
N ALA A 423 -1.62 18.40 -14.72
CA ALA A 423 -0.71 19.38 -15.26
C ALA A 423 0.51 18.61 -15.80
N GLU A 424 0.62 18.49 -17.11
CA GLU A 424 1.86 18.13 -17.78
C GLU A 424 2.93 19.15 -17.37
N SER A 425 3.81 18.77 -16.45
CA SER A 425 5.05 19.51 -16.25
C SER A 425 5.96 19.20 -17.44
N THR A 426 5.85 19.95 -18.50
CA THR A 426 6.89 20.06 -19.50
C THR A 426 8.12 20.68 -18.81
N ASP A 427 9.05 19.84 -18.42
CA ASP A 427 10.37 20.29 -17.98
C ASP A 427 11.11 20.89 -19.18
N LYS A 428 11.05 22.21 -19.30
CA LYS A 428 11.95 23.00 -20.13
C LYS A 428 13.15 23.36 -19.29
N ARG A 429 14.16 22.52 -19.28
CA ARG A 429 15.55 22.95 -19.06
C ARG A 429 16.47 22.19 -20.01
N GLN A 430 17.11 23.01 -20.79
CA GLN A 430 18.25 22.73 -21.70
C GLN A 430 19.43 22.09 -20.96
#